data_48cf924bf8ed3eda25d90cba7692f252
#
_entry.id   48cf924bf8ed3eda25d90cba7692f252
#
_cell.length_a   1.000
_cell.length_b   1.000
_cell.length_c   1.000
_cell.angle_alpha   90.00
_cell.angle_beta   90.00
_cell.angle_gamma   90.00
#
_symmetry.space_group_name_H-M   'P 1'
#
loop_
_entity.id
_entity.type
_entity.pdbx_description
1 polymer ?
#
loop_
_entity_poly.entity_id
_entity_poly.type
_entity_poly.pdbx_seq_one_letter_code
_entity_poly.pdbx_strand_id
1 'polypeptide(L)'
;MEENSKIHTIEGADYPFVVSIRFKGTKKCYYFGTSEVNIKDGDSAVVETIRGIEIGEVIGDVKKVEDISLKTPLKPIIRKATSTDLKNNEHNKELAVESLEICRREIAKLKLDMNLISAEYTLDRSKVIFVYVADDRVDFRELLKELASILKCRIELRQIGMRDKAKIIGGLGACGMETCCSRFLSEFDVVSINMAKNQLLALNTQKLSGQCGKLMCCLRYEDSTYKELRAGLPKINSQIVYNGNHYRLTSLNVLTKIAKIENREETLFLSFTELFPELAITDNESAEMIKEEVK
;
A
#
# COMPACT_ATOMS: atom_id res chain seq x y z
N MET A 1 10.77 5.94 -27.73
CA MET A 1 9.46 6.60 -27.87
C MET A 1 9.14 7.16 -26.50
N GLU A 2 9.43 8.44 -26.33
CA GLU A 2 9.17 9.20 -25.12
C GLU A 2 7.67 9.43 -25.01
N GLU A 3 7.00 8.75 -24.08
CA GLU A 3 5.66 9.14 -23.64
C GLU A 3 5.78 10.41 -22.80
N ASN A 4 5.58 11.53 -23.45
CA ASN A 4 5.31 12.82 -22.83
C ASN A 4 4.11 12.67 -21.88
N SER A 5 4.37 12.43 -20.61
CA SER A 5 3.37 12.62 -19.55
C SER A 5 3.09 14.13 -19.49
N LYS A 6 2.04 14.58 -20.17
CA LYS A 6 1.52 15.93 -20.03
C LYS A 6 1.18 16.16 -18.56
N ILE A 7 2.04 16.90 -17.88
CA ILE A 7 1.80 17.46 -16.56
C ILE A 7 0.64 18.44 -16.72
N HIS A 8 -0.57 18.03 -16.37
CA HIS A 8 -1.69 18.96 -16.22
C HIS A 8 -1.45 19.74 -14.93
N THR A 9 -0.83 20.89 -15.06
CA THR A 9 -0.85 21.92 -14.01
C THR A 9 -2.31 22.33 -13.84
N ILE A 10 -2.88 22.13 -12.66
CA ILE A 10 -4.21 22.63 -12.34
C ILE A 10 -4.07 24.15 -12.23
N GLU A 11 -4.48 24.87 -13.28
CA GLU A 11 -4.63 26.32 -13.23
C GLU A 11 -5.74 26.64 -12.21
N GLY A 12 -5.39 27.42 -11.17
CA GLY A 12 -6.33 27.86 -10.14
C GLY A 12 -6.21 27.11 -8.81
N ALA A 13 -4.99 26.96 -8.28
CA ALA A 13 -4.85 26.65 -6.87
C ALA A 13 -5.27 27.88 -6.07
N ASP A 14 -6.37 27.78 -5.32
CA ASP A 14 -6.88 28.85 -4.44
C ASP A 14 -5.89 29.24 -3.30
N TYR A 15 -4.77 28.52 -3.20
CA TYR A 15 -3.79 28.63 -2.13
C TYR A 15 -2.37 28.85 -2.66
N PRO A 16 -1.60 29.84 -2.13
CA PRO A 16 -0.22 30.10 -2.55
C PRO A 16 0.78 29.05 -2.05
N PHE A 17 0.45 28.37 -0.95
CA PHE A 17 1.32 27.42 -0.30
C PHE A 17 0.65 26.06 -0.11
N VAL A 18 1.49 25.02 -0.01
CA VAL A 18 1.08 23.64 0.21
C VAL A 18 1.90 23.01 1.34
N VAL A 19 1.23 22.18 2.12
CA VAL A 19 1.80 21.47 3.27
C VAL A 19 1.46 20.00 3.19
N SER A 20 2.40 19.14 3.55
CA SER A 20 2.17 17.71 3.67
C SER A 20 1.58 17.38 5.04
N ILE A 21 0.43 16.71 5.06
CA ILE A 21 -0.27 16.29 6.28
C ILE A 21 -0.30 14.77 6.35
N ARG A 22 0.08 14.23 7.51
CA ARG A 22 -0.02 12.82 7.84
C ARG A 22 -1.10 12.60 8.88
N PHE A 23 -2.03 11.67 8.61
CA PHE A 23 -3.05 11.28 9.58
C PHE A 23 -2.56 10.12 10.44
N LYS A 24 -3.02 10.06 11.69
CA LYS A 24 -2.69 8.97 12.61
C LYS A 24 -3.10 7.62 12.02
N GLY A 25 -2.21 6.63 12.10
CA GLY A 25 -2.44 5.29 11.53
C GLY A 25 -2.15 5.17 10.04
N THR A 26 -1.72 6.24 9.35
CA THR A 26 -1.28 6.17 7.96
C THR A 26 0.18 6.60 7.82
N LYS A 27 0.91 5.99 6.88
CA LYS A 27 2.26 6.45 6.51
C LYS A 27 2.24 7.38 5.29
N LYS A 28 1.09 7.48 4.62
CA LYS A 28 0.90 8.33 3.45
C LYS A 28 0.66 9.77 3.88
N CYS A 29 1.40 10.70 3.29
CA CYS A 29 1.18 12.13 3.41
C CYS A 29 0.26 12.61 2.29
N TYR A 30 -0.56 13.60 2.60
CA TYR A 30 -1.48 14.23 1.66
C TYR A 30 -1.20 15.72 1.61
N TYR A 31 -1.32 16.33 0.44
CA TYR A 31 -1.11 17.75 0.26
C TYR A 31 -2.38 18.54 0.56
N PHE A 32 -2.22 19.60 1.36
CA PHE A 32 -3.28 20.57 1.71
C PHE A 32 -2.81 21.98 1.42
N GLY A 33 -3.75 22.82 0.95
CA GLY A 33 -3.48 24.23 0.67
C GLY A 33 -3.56 25.09 1.93
N THR A 34 -2.70 26.10 2.01
CA THR A 34 -2.73 27.10 3.07
C THR A 34 -2.34 28.49 2.55
N SER A 35 -2.90 29.52 3.16
CA SER A 35 -2.45 30.91 3.01
C SER A 35 -1.50 31.36 4.13
N GLU A 36 -1.34 30.53 5.17
CA GLU A 36 -0.49 30.81 6.33
C GLU A 36 0.89 30.18 6.21
N VAL A 37 1.93 30.93 6.47
CA VAL A 37 3.34 30.48 6.45
C VAL A 37 3.81 30.00 7.84
N ASN A 38 3.06 30.29 8.92
CA ASN A 38 3.46 30.01 10.30
C ASN A 38 3.27 28.55 10.75
N ILE A 39 3.07 27.64 9.82
CA ILE A 39 2.92 26.21 10.08
C ILE A 39 4.29 25.55 9.92
N LYS A 40 4.72 24.76 10.91
CA LYS A 40 6.04 24.12 10.97
C LYS A 40 5.90 22.60 11.03
N ASP A 41 6.98 21.91 10.67
CA ASP A 41 7.10 20.47 10.84
C ASP A 41 6.79 20.03 12.28
N GLY A 42 6.00 18.99 12.45
CA GLY A 42 5.52 18.49 13.75
C GLY A 42 4.31 19.22 14.32
N ASP A 43 3.86 20.32 13.72
CA ASP A 43 2.62 20.98 14.14
C ASP A 43 1.40 20.08 13.87
N SER A 44 0.37 20.23 14.69
CA SER A 44 -0.94 19.65 14.43
C SER A 44 -1.83 20.66 13.72
N ALA A 45 -2.46 20.27 12.63
CA ALA A 45 -3.36 21.11 11.84
C ALA A 45 -4.76 20.50 11.75
N VAL A 46 -5.78 21.37 11.82
CA VAL A 46 -7.18 21.03 11.55
C VAL A 46 -7.42 21.21 10.07
N VAL A 47 -7.84 20.14 9.39
CA VAL A 47 -8.03 20.11 7.94
C VAL A 47 -9.42 19.62 7.57
N GLU A 48 -9.89 20.06 6.41
CA GLU A 48 -11.11 19.52 5.82
C GLU A 48 -10.77 18.36 4.87
N THR A 49 -11.37 17.20 5.12
CA THR A 49 -11.20 16.01 4.28
C THR A 49 -12.54 15.59 3.65
N ILE A 50 -12.54 14.55 2.85
CA ILE A 50 -13.79 13.95 2.35
C ILE A 50 -14.63 13.37 3.51
N ARG A 51 -13.97 12.98 4.61
CA ARG A 51 -14.63 12.40 5.79
C ARG A 51 -15.24 13.46 6.70
N GLY A 52 -14.76 14.68 6.65
CA GLY A 52 -15.12 15.80 7.51
C GLY A 52 -13.89 16.51 8.06
N ILE A 53 -14.03 17.15 9.22
CA ILE A 53 -12.95 17.86 9.89
C ILE A 53 -12.11 16.85 10.69
N GLU A 54 -10.81 16.82 10.39
CA GLU A 54 -9.84 15.91 11.02
C GLU A 54 -8.61 16.66 11.49
N ILE A 55 -7.86 16.07 12.42
CA ILE A 55 -6.53 16.57 12.82
C ILE A 55 -5.47 15.70 12.16
N GLY A 56 -4.50 16.34 11.53
CA GLY A 56 -3.30 15.71 11.00
C GLY A 56 -2.03 16.39 11.50
N GLU A 57 -0.93 15.67 11.39
CA GLU A 57 0.42 16.14 11.72
C GLU A 57 1.08 16.70 10.46
N VAL A 58 1.67 17.87 10.56
CA VAL A 58 2.45 18.49 9.49
C VAL A 58 3.78 17.76 9.35
N ILE A 59 4.14 17.40 8.12
CA ILE A 59 5.39 16.71 7.80
C ILE A 59 6.18 17.56 6.80
N GLY A 60 7.33 18.04 7.26
CA GLY A 60 8.22 18.90 6.48
C GLY A 60 7.76 20.35 6.41
N ASP A 61 8.45 21.13 5.60
CA ASP A 61 8.25 22.58 5.50
C ASP A 61 7.12 22.95 4.53
N VAL A 62 6.61 24.16 4.69
CA VAL A 62 5.67 24.80 3.77
C VAL A 62 6.36 25.03 2.43
N LYS A 63 5.75 24.58 1.33
CA LYS A 63 6.28 24.74 -0.04
C LYS A 63 5.36 25.63 -0.86
N LYS A 64 5.89 26.25 -1.91
CA LYS A 64 5.04 26.94 -2.88
C LYS A 64 4.32 25.91 -3.76
N VAL A 65 3.09 26.21 -4.13
CA VAL A 65 2.31 25.33 -5.01
C VAL A 65 2.97 25.14 -6.37
N GLU A 66 3.67 26.17 -6.86
CA GLU A 66 4.41 26.16 -8.13
C GLU A 66 5.53 25.09 -8.17
N ASP A 67 6.09 24.73 -7.01
CA ASP A 67 7.20 23.77 -6.90
C ASP A 67 6.72 22.29 -6.89
N ILE A 68 5.39 22.04 -6.92
CA ILE A 68 4.84 20.71 -6.75
C ILE A 68 3.85 20.36 -7.86
N SER A 69 4.04 19.20 -8.47
CA SER A 69 3.07 18.65 -9.42
C SER A 69 1.88 18.05 -8.67
N LEU A 70 0.74 18.74 -8.70
CA LEU A 70 -0.49 18.31 -8.06
C LEU A 70 -1.34 17.48 -9.01
N LYS A 71 -1.79 16.33 -8.53
CA LYS A 71 -2.70 15.43 -9.28
C LYS A 71 -4.19 15.70 -9.01
N THR A 72 -4.49 16.40 -7.90
CA THR A 72 -5.86 16.66 -7.44
C THR A 72 -5.95 18.07 -6.85
N PRO A 73 -7.14 18.72 -6.87
CA PRO A 73 -7.35 20.00 -6.22
C PRO A 73 -7.01 19.94 -4.74
N LEU A 74 -6.37 20.99 -4.22
CA LEU A 74 -6.01 21.08 -2.81
C LEU A 74 -7.26 21.38 -1.97
N LYS A 75 -7.36 20.69 -0.83
CA LYS A 75 -8.30 21.04 0.22
C LYS A 75 -7.62 21.94 1.25
N PRO A 76 -8.36 22.80 1.97
CA PRO A 76 -7.78 23.77 2.89
C PRO A 76 -7.26 23.14 4.18
N ILE A 77 -6.20 23.75 4.70
CA ILE A 77 -5.94 23.76 6.14
C ILE A 77 -6.84 24.83 6.73
N ILE A 78 -7.71 24.44 7.68
CA ILE A 78 -8.64 25.39 8.33
C ILE A 78 -7.85 26.30 9.28
N ARG A 79 -7.00 25.69 10.12
CA ARG A 79 -6.13 26.39 11.08
C ARG A 79 -5.16 25.42 11.78
N LYS A 80 -4.20 25.97 12.48
CA LYS A 80 -3.38 25.21 13.44
C LYS A 80 -4.26 24.67 14.57
N ALA A 81 -4.03 23.43 15.01
CA ALA A 81 -4.79 22.83 16.10
C ALA A 81 -4.45 23.47 17.44
N THR A 82 -5.48 23.74 18.22
CA THR A 82 -5.34 24.24 19.59
C THR A 82 -5.20 23.08 20.59
N SER A 83 -4.79 23.37 21.82
CA SER A 83 -4.78 22.38 22.89
C SER A 83 -6.17 21.80 23.19
N THR A 84 -7.22 22.58 22.97
CA THR A 84 -8.62 22.13 23.11
C THR A 84 -8.97 21.13 22.00
N ASP A 85 -8.54 21.34 20.76
CA ASP A 85 -8.77 20.42 19.66
C ASP A 85 -8.09 19.07 19.92
N LEU A 86 -6.87 19.07 20.43
CA LEU A 86 -6.15 17.85 20.79
C LEU A 86 -6.86 17.09 21.90
N LYS A 87 -7.35 17.76 22.94
CA LYS A 87 -8.15 17.14 24.01
C LYS A 87 -9.46 16.57 23.48
N ASN A 88 -10.16 17.32 22.63
CA ASN A 88 -11.38 16.84 22.00
C ASN A 88 -11.13 15.61 21.14
N ASN A 89 -10.01 15.57 20.38
CA ASN A 89 -9.63 14.44 19.57
C ASN A 89 -9.34 13.19 20.41
N GLU A 90 -8.68 13.32 21.57
CA GLU A 90 -8.47 12.19 22.49
C GLU A 90 -9.80 11.70 23.07
N HIS A 91 -10.66 12.59 23.53
CA HIS A 91 -11.98 12.22 24.02
C HIS A 91 -12.85 11.57 22.93
N ASN A 92 -12.73 12.02 21.67
CA ASN A 92 -13.43 11.39 20.55
C ASN A 92 -12.97 9.93 20.31
N LYS A 93 -11.72 9.61 20.62
CA LYS A 93 -11.22 8.22 20.55
C LYS A 93 -11.83 7.35 21.63
N GLU A 94 -12.00 7.88 22.84
CA GLU A 94 -12.68 7.16 23.95
C GLU A 94 -14.13 6.88 23.56
N LEU A 95 -14.85 7.93 23.10
CA LEU A 95 -16.23 7.78 22.62
C LEU A 95 -16.35 6.81 21.43
N ALA A 96 -15.33 6.75 20.56
CA ALA A 96 -15.33 5.81 19.44
C ALA A 96 -15.27 4.35 19.91
N VAL A 97 -14.53 4.06 20.99
CA VAL A 97 -14.47 2.71 21.58
C VAL A 97 -15.86 2.33 22.14
N GLU A 98 -16.50 3.22 22.88
CA GLU A 98 -17.85 3.00 23.41
C GLU A 98 -18.87 2.77 22.28
N SER A 99 -18.83 3.63 21.26
CA SER A 99 -19.72 3.53 20.10
C SER A 99 -19.49 2.25 19.29
N LEU A 100 -18.24 1.75 19.24
CA LEU A 100 -17.91 0.48 18.62
C LEU A 100 -18.61 -0.69 19.33
N GLU A 101 -18.63 -0.70 20.66
CA GLU A 101 -19.30 -1.73 21.45
C GLU A 101 -20.83 -1.63 21.31
N ILE A 102 -21.39 -0.43 21.27
CA ILE A 102 -22.81 -0.22 20.99
C ILE A 102 -23.16 -0.80 19.63
N CYS A 103 -22.40 -0.45 18.59
CA CYS A 103 -22.64 -0.93 17.24
C CYS A 103 -22.53 -2.47 17.15
N ARG A 104 -21.56 -3.09 17.83
CA ARG A 104 -21.43 -4.57 17.89
C ARG A 104 -22.65 -5.23 18.48
N ARG A 105 -23.20 -4.68 19.55
CA ARG A 105 -24.44 -5.21 20.19
C ARG A 105 -25.63 -5.16 19.24
N GLU A 106 -25.81 -4.02 18.54
CA GLU A 106 -26.93 -3.88 17.61
C GLU A 106 -26.75 -4.77 16.36
N ILE A 107 -25.53 -4.94 15.83
CA ILE A 107 -25.22 -5.90 14.77
C ILE A 107 -25.59 -7.33 15.18
N ALA A 108 -25.22 -7.74 16.41
CA ALA A 108 -25.54 -9.06 16.93
C ALA A 108 -27.07 -9.26 17.17
N LYS A 109 -27.77 -8.23 17.66
CA LYS A 109 -29.22 -8.23 17.87
C LYS A 109 -29.98 -8.38 16.54
N LEU A 110 -29.51 -7.66 15.49
CA LEU A 110 -30.11 -7.70 14.15
C LEU A 110 -29.59 -8.88 13.30
N LYS A 111 -28.67 -9.69 13.83
CA LYS A 111 -28.06 -10.86 13.16
C LYS A 111 -27.47 -10.50 11.78
N LEU A 112 -26.84 -9.34 11.65
CA LEU A 112 -26.22 -8.91 10.41
C LEU A 112 -24.88 -9.62 10.20
N ASP A 113 -24.66 -10.12 8.98
CA ASP A 113 -23.39 -10.77 8.59
C ASP A 113 -22.38 -9.71 8.16
N MET A 114 -21.83 -9.02 9.14
CA MET A 114 -20.77 -8.02 8.96
C MET A 114 -19.81 -7.99 10.15
N ASN A 115 -18.54 -7.79 9.86
CA ASN A 115 -17.50 -7.73 10.88
C ASN A 115 -17.01 -6.28 11.04
N LEU A 116 -17.32 -5.67 12.18
CA LEU A 116 -16.96 -4.31 12.53
C LEU A 116 -15.48 -4.24 12.92
N ILE A 117 -14.74 -3.31 12.33
CA ILE A 117 -13.28 -3.16 12.51
C ILE A 117 -12.96 -1.98 13.43
N SER A 118 -13.45 -0.79 13.12
CA SER A 118 -13.18 0.43 13.88
C SER A 118 -14.33 1.42 13.80
N ALA A 119 -14.32 2.38 14.71
CA ALA A 119 -15.18 3.56 14.70
C ALA A 119 -14.30 4.81 14.83
N GLU A 120 -14.66 5.88 14.14
CA GLU A 120 -13.96 7.16 14.15
C GLU A 120 -14.97 8.32 14.17
N TYR A 121 -14.81 9.27 15.08
CA TYR A 121 -15.57 10.52 15.09
C TYR A 121 -14.83 11.59 14.32
N THR A 122 -15.57 12.45 13.61
CA THR A 122 -15.04 13.74 13.17
C THR A 122 -14.73 14.62 14.37
N LEU A 123 -13.79 15.58 14.20
CA LEU A 123 -13.36 16.43 15.31
C LEU A 123 -14.53 17.18 15.97
N ASP A 124 -15.48 17.63 15.20
CA ASP A 124 -16.71 18.33 15.60
C ASP A 124 -17.83 17.43 16.13
N ARG A 125 -17.62 16.11 16.15
CA ARG A 125 -18.61 15.07 16.52
C ARG A 125 -19.91 15.09 15.70
N SER A 126 -19.93 15.79 14.58
CA SER A 126 -21.13 15.82 13.72
C SER A 126 -21.40 14.47 13.09
N LYS A 127 -20.36 13.64 12.94
CA LYS A 127 -20.43 12.35 12.27
C LYS A 127 -19.55 11.29 12.96
N VAL A 128 -20.05 10.04 13.00
CA VAL A 128 -19.26 8.85 13.30
C VAL A 128 -19.20 7.93 12.08
N ILE A 129 -18.00 7.43 11.79
CA ILE A 129 -17.73 6.53 10.67
C ILE A 129 -17.39 5.16 11.25
N PHE A 130 -18.22 4.16 10.95
CA PHE A 130 -17.96 2.77 11.29
C PHE A 130 -17.36 2.06 10.09
N VAL A 131 -16.20 1.46 10.28
CA VAL A 131 -15.49 0.70 9.24
C VAL A 131 -15.78 -0.79 9.45
N TYR A 132 -16.23 -1.46 8.39
CA TYR A 132 -16.59 -2.87 8.46
C TYR A 132 -16.15 -3.64 7.21
N VAL A 133 -16.12 -4.97 7.32
CA VAL A 133 -16.04 -5.92 6.21
C VAL A 133 -17.25 -6.82 6.19
N ALA A 134 -17.69 -7.14 5.00
CA ALA A 134 -18.72 -8.15 4.75
C ALA A 134 -18.39 -8.80 3.40
N ASP A 135 -18.73 -10.09 3.26
CA ASP A 135 -18.53 -10.82 2.01
C ASP A 135 -19.63 -10.46 0.99
N ASP A 136 -20.86 -10.33 1.48
CA ASP A 136 -22.02 -9.96 0.68
C ASP A 136 -22.56 -8.56 1.02
N ARG A 137 -23.58 -8.13 0.28
CA ARG A 137 -24.27 -6.86 0.51
C ARG A 137 -25.17 -6.99 1.74
N VAL A 138 -24.90 -6.18 2.77
CA VAL A 138 -25.67 -6.13 4.02
C VAL A 138 -26.75 -5.05 3.92
N ASP A 139 -27.98 -5.36 4.38
CA ASP A 139 -29.02 -4.35 4.60
C ASP A 139 -28.93 -3.79 6.02
N PHE A 140 -28.40 -2.60 6.14
CA PHE A 140 -28.15 -1.91 7.40
C PHE A 140 -29.15 -0.80 7.73
N ARG A 141 -30.32 -0.74 7.08
CA ARG A 141 -31.31 0.34 7.29
C ARG A 141 -31.82 0.40 8.73
N GLU A 142 -32.10 -0.75 9.33
CA GLU A 142 -32.52 -0.82 10.74
C GLU A 142 -31.36 -0.47 11.68
N LEU A 143 -30.17 -0.98 11.42
CA LEU A 143 -28.97 -0.63 12.18
C LEU A 143 -28.73 0.88 12.23
N LEU A 144 -28.86 1.57 11.09
CA LEU A 144 -28.70 3.01 11.02
C LEU A 144 -29.73 3.76 11.88
N LYS A 145 -30.99 3.31 11.91
CA LYS A 145 -32.04 3.92 12.74
C LYS A 145 -31.74 3.78 14.23
N GLU A 146 -31.37 2.59 14.67
CA GLU A 146 -31.04 2.32 16.07
C GLU A 146 -29.80 3.11 16.51
N LEU A 147 -28.73 3.07 15.72
CA LEU A 147 -27.51 3.82 16.03
C LEU A 147 -27.76 5.34 16.04
N ALA A 148 -28.54 5.89 15.11
CA ALA A 148 -28.85 7.32 15.08
C ALA A 148 -29.64 7.75 16.31
N SER A 149 -30.54 6.90 16.83
CA SER A 149 -31.30 7.20 18.03
C SER A 149 -30.45 7.21 19.32
N ILE A 150 -29.42 6.33 19.37
CA ILE A 150 -28.52 6.19 20.51
C ILE A 150 -27.40 7.26 20.49
N LEU A 151 -26.70 7.40 19.35
CA LEU A 151 -25.50 8.22 19.23
C LEU A 151 -25.80 9.69 18.91
N LYS A 152 -27.03 10.02 18.45
CA LYS A 152 -27.51 11.36 18.14
C LYS A 152 -26.60 12.19 17.22
N CYS A 153 -25.90 11.51 16.30
CA CYS A 153 -25.02 12.10 15.28
C CYS A 153 -25.25 11.39 13.94
N ARG A 154 -24.66 11.94 12.87
CA ARG A 154 -24.73 11.30 11.54
C ARG A 154 -23.89 10.02 11.55
N ILE A 155 -24.49 8.91 11.10
CA ILE A 155 -23.81 7.61 10.99
C ILE A 155 -23.37 7.39 9.53
N GLU A 156 -22.11 7.02 9.35
CA GLU A 156 -21.58 6.56 8.07
C GLU A 156 -21.03 5.15 8.23
N LEU A 157 -21.53 4.20 7.43
CA LEU A 157 -21.01 2.84 7.37
C LEU A 157 -20.11 2.70 6.17
N ARG A 158 -18.84 2.36 6.38
CA ARG A 158 -17.84 2.23 5.33
C ARG A 158 -17.36 0.79 5.22
N GLN A 159 -17.71 0.14 4.12
CA GLN A 159 -17.16 -1.17 3.80
C GLN A 159 -15.74 -1.04 3.28
N ILE A 160 -14.86 -1.90 3.76
CA ILE A 160 -13.47 -2.01 3.29
C ILE A 160 -13.16 -3.43 2.82
N GLY A 161 -12.15 -3.55 1.97
CA GLY A 161 -11.68 -4.85 1.48
C GLY A 161 -10.83 -5.59 2.53
N MET A 162 -10.66 -6.91 2.34
CA MET A 162 -9.89 -7.76 3.25
C MET A 162 -8.42 -7.33 3.38
N ARG A 163 -7.81 -6.74 2.34
CA ARG A 163 -6.45 -6.21 2.43
C ARG A 163 -6.38 -4.94 3.27
N ASP A 164 -7.37 -4.07 3.17
CA ASP A 164 -7.45 -2.86 4.01
C ASP A 164 -7.69 -3.23 5.47
N LYS A 165 -8.51 -4.26 5.73
CA LYS A 165 -8.63 -4.87 7.07
C LYS A 165 -7.27 -5.33 7.60
N ALA A 166 -6.53 -6.12 6.80
CA ALA A 166 -5.20 -6.58 7.18
C ALA A 166 -4.20 -5.42 7.40
N LYS A 167 -4.32 -4.33 6.63
CA LYS A 167 -3.52 -3.12 6.80
C LYS A 167 -3.81 -2.41 8.14
N ILE A 168 -5.08 -2.32 8.54
CA ILE A 168 -5.50 -1.67 9.79
C ILE A 168 -5.08 -2.50 11.00
N ILE A 169 -5.30 -3.82 10.96
CA ILE A 169 -4.99 -4.74 12.07
C ILE A 169 -3.47 -4.95 12.19
N GLY A 170 -2.76 -4.97 11.06
CA GLY A 170 -1.35 -5.32 11.00
C GLY A 170 -1.11 -6.82 11.09
N GLY A 171 0.12 -7.20 11.41
CA GLY A 171 0.54 -8.59 11.61
C GLY A 171 1.84 -8.92 10.88
N LEU A 172 2.26 -10.19 10.96
CA LEU A 172 3.47 -10.70 10.33
C LEU A 172 3.12 -11.50 9.07
N GLY A 173 3.86 -11.28 8.00
CA GLY A 173 3.78 -12.10 6.79
C GLY A 173 4.46 -13.46 6.96
N ALA A 174 4.29 -14.36 5.97
CA ALA A 174 5.00 -15.65 5.92
C ALA A 174 6.53 -15.52 5.89
N CYS A 175 7.04 -14.34 5.53
CA CYS A 175 8.47 -13.98 5.55
C CYS A 175 8.99 -13.57 6.94
N GLY A 176 8.14 -13.55 8.00
CA GLY A 176 8.50 -13.11 9.34
C GLY A 176 8.57 -11.59 9.54
N MET A 177 8.36 -10.79 8.47
CA MET A 177 8.33 -9.33 8.53
C MET A 177 6.89 -8.83 8.70
N GLU A 178 6.73 -7.60 9.22
CA GLU A 178 5.43 -6.92 9.17
C GLU A 178 4.85 -6.96 7.75
N THR A 179 3.53 -7.05 7.65
CA THR A 179 2.85 -7.08 6.35
C THR A 179 3.23 -5.85 5.51
N CYS A 180 3.52 -6.05 4.21
CA CYS A 180 3.90 -4.95 3.30
C CYS A 180 2.86 -3.82 3.30
N CYS A 181 1.57 -4.16 3.42
CA CYS A 181 0.47 -3.21 3.43
C CYS A 181 0.45 -2.30 4.67
N SER A 182 0.88 -2.78 5.85
CA SER A 182 0.99 -1.95 7.06
C SER A 182 2.31 -1.20 7.12
N ARG A 183 3.38 -1.77 6.51
CA ARG A 183 4.73 -1.24 6.64
C ARG A 183 5.04 -0.10 5.66
N PHE A 184 4.90 -0.32 4.34
CA PHE A 184 5.33 0.67 3.33
C PHE A 184 4.44 0.76 2.09
N LEU A 185 3.74 -0.32 1.70
CA LEU A 185 2.86 -0.30 0.54
C LEU A 185 1.53 0.40 0.87
N SER A 186 1.35 1.59 0.33
CA SER A 186 0.11 2.36 0.51
C SER A 186 -0.86 2.20 -0.66
N GLU A 187 -0.35 1.93 -1.86
CA GLU A 187 -1.13 1.75 -3.10
C GLU A 187 -1.06 0.30 -3.57
N PHE A 188 -2.19 -0.20 -4.05
CA PHE A 188 -2.32 -1.60 -4.42
C PHE A 188 -2.85 -1.73 -5.83
N ASP A 189 -1.95 -2.05 -6.73
CA ASP A 189 -2.31 -2.52 -8.06
C ASP A 189 -2.73 -3.99 -8.03
N VAL A 190 -3.28 -4.44 -9.13
CA VAL A 190 -3.68 -5.85 -9.31
C VAL A 190 -2.45 -6.74 -9.30
N VAL A 191 -2.47 -7.77 -8.44
CA VAL A 191 -1.45 -8.82 -8.41
C VAL A 191 -1.97 -10.00 -9.24
N SER A 192 -1.21 -10.40 -10.24
CA SER A 192 -1.57 -11.54 -11.10
C SER A 192 -0.76 -12.79 -10.80
N ILE A 193 -1.29 -13.96 -11.11
CA ILE A 193 -0.58 -15.23 -10.98
C ILE A 193 0.65 -15.31 -11.89
N ASN A 194 0.67 -14.54 -12.99
CA ASN A 194 1.83 -14.48 -13.88
C ASN A 194 3.06 -13.88 -13.19
N MET A 195 2.89 -13.00 -12.21
CA MET A 195 4.00 -12.47 -11.41
C MET A 195 4.68 -13.58 -10.59
N ALA A 196 3.90 -14.55 -10.06
CA ALA A 196 4.47 -15.74 -9.40
C ALA A 196 5.23 -16.63 -10.39
N LYS A 197 4.73 -16.79 -11.62
CA LYS A 197 5.44 -17.52 -12.69
C LYS A 197 6.74 -16.82 -13.09
N ASN A 198 6.74 -15.49 -13.17
CA ASN A 198 7.95 -14.71 -13.46
C ASN A 198 9.03 -14.93 -12.39
N GLN A 199 8.63 -15.08 -11.14
CA GLN A 199 9.50 -15.36 -9.99
C GLN A 199 9.83 -16.84 -9.81
N LEU A 200 9.39 -17.71 -10.76
CA LEU A 200 9.64 -19.16 -10.76
C LEU A 200 9.11 -19.87 -9.51
N LEU A 201 8.06 -19.32 -8.88
CA LEU A 201 7.44 -19.91 -7.71
C LEU A 201 6.47 -21.02 -8.10
N ALA A 202 6.41 -22.07 -7.26
CA ALA A 202 5.40 -23.11 -7.40
C ALA A 202 3.99 -22.53 -7.24
N LEU A 203 3.08 -22.88 -8.15
CA LEU A 203 1.71 -22.37 -8.18
C LEU A 203 0.84 -23.03 -7.11
N ASN A 204 1.18 -22.84 -5.86
CA ASN A 204 0.36 -23.24 -4.72
C ASN A 204 -0.32 -22.00 -4.14
N THR A 205 -1.64 -21.90 -4.33
CA THR A 205 -2.42 -20.74 -3.90
C THR A 205 -2.30 -20.44 -2.41
N GLN A 206 -2.22 -21.47 -1.57
CA GLN A 206 -2.06 -21.28 -0.11
C GLN A 206 -0.72 -20.65 0.24
N LYS A 207 0.37 -21.04 -0.46
CA LYS A 207 1.71 -20.45 -0.26
C LYS A 207 1.88 -19.07 -0.90
N LEU A 208 1.05 -18.74 -1.88
CA LEU A 208 1.08 -17.46 -2.60
C LEU A 208 0.09 -16.44 -2.04
N SER A 209 -0.72 -16.80 -1.04
CA SER A 209 -1.70 -15.92 -0.40
C SER A 209 -1.12 -15.23 0.82
N GLY A 210 -1.43 -13.93 0.96
CA GLY A 210 -1.14 -13.16 2.16
C GLY A 210 -2.19 -13.40 3.25
N GLN A 211 -2.01 -12.81 4.43
CA GLN A 211 -2.98 -12.87 5.54
C GLN A 211 -4.37 -12.36 5.16
N CYS A 212 -4.48 -11.49 4.16
CA CYS A 212 -5.74 -10.98 3.64
C CYS A 212 -6.47 -11.96 2.69
N GLY A 213 -5.94 -13.16 2.47
CA GLY A 213 -6.48 -14.15 1.52
C GLY A 213 -6.26 -13.83 0.04
N LYS A 214 -5.72 -12.65 -0.31
CA LYS A 214 -5.36 -12.26 -1.67
C LYS A 214 -3.90 -12.62 -1.98
N LEU A 215 -3.52 -12.69 -3.26
CA LEU A 215 -2.14 -12.88 -3.66
C LEU A 215 -1.21 -11.87 -2.97
N MET A 216 -0.03 -12.32 -2.57
CA MET A 216 0.96 -11.53 -1.83
C MET A 216 1.40 -10.28 -2.59
N CYS A 217 1.44 -9.15 -1.92
CA CYS A 217 1.83 -7.85 -2.49
C CYS A 217 3.30 -7.83 -2.95
N CYS A 218 4.18 -8.59 -2.29
CA CYS A 218 5.60 -8.69 -2.67
C CYS A 218 5.78 -9.27 -4.08
N LEU A 219 4.88 -10.15 -4.55
CA LEU A 219 4.92 -10.64 -5.94
C LEU A 219 4.89 -9.50 -6.96
N ARG A 220 4.06 -8.50 -6.72
CA ARG A 220 4.00 -7.33 -7.59
C ARG A 220 5.20 -6.41 -7.37
N TYR A 221 5.55 -6.17 -6.12
CA TYR A 221 6.63 -5.26 -5.74
C TYR A 221 7.97 -5.67 -6.37
N GLU A 222 8.22 -6.98 -6.46
CA GLU A 222 9.47 -7.55 -6.96
C GLU A 222 9.41 -7.93 -8.45
N ASP A 223 8.23 -7.90 -9.11
CA ASP A 223 8.02 -8.43 -10.46
C ASP A 223 8.92 -7.76 -11.52
N SER A 224 9.17 -6.45 -11.43
CA SER A 224 10.07 -5.73 -12.34
C SER A 224 11.50 -6.23 -12.23
N THR A 225 12.03 -6.33 -11.02
CA THR A 225 13.38 -6.82 -10.74
C THR A 225 13.57 -8.24 -11.23
N TYR A 226 12.58 -9.12 -11.01
CA TYR A 226 12.67 -10.50 -11.52
C TYR A 226 12.59 -10.56 -13.05
N LYS A 227 11.84 -9.69 -13.71
CA LYS A 227 11.80 -9.59 -15.17
C LYS A 227 13.15 -9.17 -15.74
N GLU A 228 13.77 -8.16 -15.14
CA GLU A 228 15.10 -7.68 -15.51
C GLU A 228 16.15 -8.79 -15.34
N LEU A 229 16.19 -9.44 -14.18
CA LEU A 229 17.13 -10.53 -13.89
C LEU A 229 16.91 -11.77 -14.78
N ARG A 230 15.72 -11.94 -15.36
CA ARG A 230 15.41 -13.03 -16.30
C ARG A 230 15.62 -12.67 -17.76
N ALA A 231 15.88 -11.43 -18.06
CA ALA A 231 16.09 -11.00 -19.44
C ALA A 231 17.27 -11.77 -20.05
N GLY A 232 17.06 -12.31 -21.24
CA GLY A 232 18.07 -13.11 -21.94
C GLY A 232 18.24 -14.57 -21.48
N LEU A 233 17.71 -14.97 -20.31
CA LEU A 233 17.83 -16.34 -19.82
C LEU A 233 16.89 -17.31 -20.57
N PRO A 234 17.32 -18.55 -20.82
CA PRO A 234 16.50 -19.57 -21.47
C PRO A 234 15.32 -19.98 -20.61
N LYS A 235 14.29 -20.51 -21.24
CA LYS A 235 13.10 -21.02 -20.55
C LYS A 235 13.41 -22.32 -19.80
N ILE A 236 12.76 -22.54 -18.66
CA ILE A 236 12.80 -23.84 -17.99
C ILE A 236 12.32 -24.93 -18.95
N ASN A 237 12.95 -26.10 -18.90
CA ASN A 237 12.82 -27.24 -19.77
C ASN A 237 13.48 -27.07 -21.16
N SER A 238 14.22 -26.00 -21.46
CA SER A 238 15.03 -25.91 -22.66
C SER A 238 16.22 -26.88 -22.59
N GLN A 239 16.68 -27.30 -23.76
CA GLN A 239 17.91 -28.08 -23.88
C GLN A 239 19.12 -27.14 -23.91
N ILE A 240 20.16 -27.50 -23.18
CA ILE A 240 21.42 -26.77 -23.06
C ILE A 240 22.55 -27.74 -23.34
N VAL A 241 23.54 -27.30 -24.08
CA VAL A 241 24.79 -28.05 -24.32
C VAL A 241 25.85 -27.52 -23.35
N TYR A 242 26.42 -28.39 -22.53
CA TYR A 242 27.50 -28.06 -21.62
C TYR A 242 28.57 -29.16 -21.70
N ASN A 243 29.84 -28.77 -21.93
CA ASN A 243 30.97 -29.68 -22.12
C ASN A 243 30.72 -30.79 -23.16
N GLY A 244 29.98 -30.47 -24.25
CA GLY A 244 29.68 -31.42 -25.32
C GLY A 244 28.50 -32.36 -25.03
N ASN A 245 27.91 -32.33 -23.86
CA ASN A 245 26.76 -33.14 -23.45
C ASN A 245 25.45 -32.32 -23.44
N HIS A 246 24.35 -33.00 -23.72
CA HIS A 246 23.02 -32.40 -23.70
C HIS A 246 22.37 -32.53 -22.34
N TYR A 247 21.93 -31.41 -21.79
CA TYR A 247 21.22 -31.31 -20.52
C TYR A 247 19.89 -30.59 -20.70
N ARG A 248 18.99 -30.84 -19.78
CA ARG A 248 17.73 -30.11 -19.67
C ARG A 248 17.83 -29.14 -18.50
N LEU A 249 17.47 -27.89 -18.73
CA LEU A 249 17.38 -26.86 -17.70
C LEU A 249 16.14 -27.10 -16.84
N THR A 250 16.32 -27.50 -15.58
CA THR A 250 15.21 -27.86 -14.69
C THR A 250 14.84 -26.77 -13.71
N SER A 251 15.80 -25.93 -13.30
CA SER A 251 15.56 -24.82 -12.39
C SER A 251 16.54 -23.68 -12.62
N LEU A 252 16.06 -22.47 -12.37
CA LEU A 252 16.83 -21.23 -12.37
C LEU A 252 16.60 -20.52 -11.05
N ASN A 253 17.67 -20.12 -10.38
CA ASN A 253 17.62 -19.17 -9.27
C ASN A 253 18.28 -17.86 -9.73
N VAL A 254 17.46 -16.88 -10.09
CA VAL A 254 17.95 -15.61 -10.65
C VAL A 254 18.65 -14.71 -9.63
N LEU A 255 18.34 -14.89 -8.33
CA LEU A 255 18.96 -14.11 -7.25
C LEU A 255 20.36 -14.61 -6.90
N THR A 256 20.54 -15.94 -6.84
CA THR A 256 21.85 -16.56 -6.59
C THR A 256 22.64 -16.79 -7.87
N LYS A 257 22.04 -16.49 -9.04
CA LYS A 257 22.61 -16.71 -10.37
C LYS A 257 23.07 -18.17 -10.56
N ILE A 258 22.29 -19.16 -10.08
CA ILE A 258 22.58 -20.60 -10.21
C ILE A 258 21.49 -21.25 -11.05
N ALA A 259 21.92 -22.05 -12.03
CA ALA A 259 21.07 -22.92 -12.83
C ALA A 259 21.27 -24.37 -12.45
N LYS A 260 20.17 -25.12 -12.39
CA LYS A 260 20.19 -26.57 -12.26
C LYS A 260 19.92 -27.18 -13.63
N ILE A 261 20.86 -27.97 -14.13
CA ILE A 261 20.73 -28.75 -15.36
C ILE A 261 20.83 -30.23 -15.05
N GLU A 262 20.11 -31.04 -15.78
CA GLU A 262 20.12 -32.50 -15.57
C GLU A 262 20.06 -33.25 -16.90
N ASN A 263 20.70 -34.38 -16.92
CA ASN A 263 20.57 -35.41 -17.94
C ASN A 263 20.19 -36.77 -17.28
N ARG A 264 20.29 -37.86 -18.01
CA ARG A 264 19.95 -39.20 -17.47
C ARG A 264 20.96 -39.72 -16.42
N GLU A 265 22.17 -39.21 -16.43
CA GLU A 265 23.29 -39.72 -15.65
C GLU A 265 23.61 -38.84 -14.44
N GLU A 266 23.46 -37.52 -14.54
CA GLU A 266 23.88 -36.57 -13.52
C GLU A 266 23.01 -35.32 -13.45
N THR A 267 23.12 -34.64 -12.32
CA THR A 267 22.53 -33.34 -12.04
C THR A 267 23.63 -32.35 -11.65
N LEU A 268 23.72 -31.25 -12.35
CA LEU A 268 24.73 -30.22 -12.10
C LEU A 268 24.08 -28.90 -11.65
N PHE A 269 24.77 -28.18 -10.76
CA PHE A 269 24.44 -26.83 -10.34
C PHE A 269 25.57 -25.91 -10.80
N LEU A 270 25.29 -25.07 -11.77
CA LEU A 270 26.30 -24.21 -12.42
C LEU A 270 25.91 -22.73 -12.25
N SER A 271 26.93 -21.88 -12.20
CA SER A 271 26.70 -20.43 -12.21
C SER A 271 26.24 -19.98 -13.59
N PHE A 272 25.51 -18.84 -13.63
CA PHE A 272 25.11 -18.27 -14.91
C PHE A 272 26.32 -17.83 -15.75
N THR A 273 27.42 -17.42 -15.12
CA THR A 273 28.67 -17.05 -15.78
C THR A 273 29.32 -18.22 -16.52
N GLU A 274 29.20 -19.43 -15.97
CA GLU A 274 29.71 -20.64 -16.62
C GLU A 274 28.80 -21.14 -17.74
N LEU A 275 27.48 -21.03 -17.53
CA LEU A 275 26.50 -21.61 -18.44
C LEU A 275 26.10 -20.66 -19.56
N PHE A 276 26.12 -19.34 -19.29
CA PHE A 276 25.72 -18.26 -20.19
C PHE A 276 26.78 -17.14 -20.21
N PRO A 277 27.99 -17.37 -20.71
CA PRO A 277 29.08 -16.38 -20.69
C PRO A 277 28.72 -15.10 -21.44
N GLU A 278 27.83 -15.17 -22.43
CA GLU A 278 27.38 -14.00 -23.19
C GLU A 278 26.56 -13.00 -22.33
N LEU A 279 25.89 -13.46 -21.28
CA LEU A 279 25.13 -12.61 -20.36
C LEU A 279 26.02 -11.93 -19.31
N ALA A 280 27.21 -12.47 -19.05
CA ALA A 280 28.16 -11.89 -18.09
C ALA A 280 28.78 -10.57 -18.60
N ILE A 281 28.78 -10.33 -19.89
CA ILE A 281 29.37 -9.13 -20.52
C ILE A 281 28.46 -7.92 -20.26
N THR A 282 27.15 -8.09 -20.31
CA THR A 282 26.18 -7.00 -20.10
C THR A 282 26.08 -6.52 -18.65
N ASP A 283 26.37 -7.39 -17.67
CA ASP A 283 26.37 -7.04 -16.24
C ASP A 283 27.56 -6.11 -15.88
N ASN A 284 28.71 -6.23 -16.58
CA ASN A 284 29.89 -5.38 -16.35
C ASN A 284 29.72 -3.98 -16.96
N GLU A 285 29.14 -3.87 -18.13
CA GLU A 285 28.87 -2.57 -18.77
C GLU A 285 27.85 -1.75 -17.96
N SER A 286 26.80 -2.41 -17.42
CA SER A 286 25.80 -1.76 -16.56
C SER A 286 26.38 -1.31 -15.21
N ALA A 287 27.34 -2.05 -14.65
CA ALA A 287 28.02 -1.71 -13.40
C ALA A 287 29.04 -0.57 -13.56
N GLU A 288 29.62 -0.40 -14.73
CA GLU A 288 30.51 0.72 -15.05
C GLU A 288 29.74 2.02 -15.30
N MET A 289 28.60 1.97 -16.00
CA MET A 289 27.74 3.15 -16.19
C MET A 289 27.20 3.71 -14.88
N ILE A 290 26.81 2.86 -13.91
CA ILE A 290 26.35 3.32 -12.59
C ILE A 290 27.48 3.96 -11.78
N LYS A 291 28.73 3.57 -11.97
CA LYS A 291 29.89 4.19 -11.31
C LYS A 291 30.27 5.54 -11.88
N GLU A 292 29.94 5.82 -13.14
CA GLU A 292 30.18 7.12 -13.77
C GLU A 292 29.09 8.15 -13.43
N GLU A 293 27.85 7.73 -13.18
CA GLU A 293 26.77 8.64 -12.75
C GLU A 293 26.84 9.05 -11.27
N VAL A 294 27.63 8.39 -10.44
CA VAL A 294 27.80 8.66 -8.99
C VAL A 294 29.09 9.48 -8.72
N LYS A 295 29.84 9.89 -9.73
CA LYS A 295 30.97 10.83 -9.61
C LYS A 295 30.57 12.23 -10.04
#